data_213c3bf503b2d84bb7cc173317a447e9
#
_entry.id   213c3bf503b2d84bb7cc173317a447e9
#
_cell.length_a   1.000
_cell.length_b   1.000
_cell.length_c   1.000
_cell.angle_alpha   90.00
_cell.angle_beta   90.00
_cell.angle_gamma   90.00
#
_symmetry.space_group_name_H-M   'P 1'
#
loop_
_entity.id
_entity.type
_entity.pdbx_description
1 polymer ?
#
loop_
_entity_poly.entity_id
_entity_poly.type
_entity_poly.pdbx_seq_one_letter_code
_entity_poly.pdbx_strand_id
1 'polypeptide(L)'
;MLLQLLKNLVQQLKKAAAQLAVVENNIMIPLVKGSFGDSVLALQKALQKKGYKIDADSKFGDNTLNAVIDYQTKVGLEPDGIVGEMTMNSLLFDAIVDTKKDTLKCVKSVYQVNDYYKSINKKNQICLHHTAGGPSPYLTVDWWRLDPAPVATAFVIGGAFNKNDGEIIQAHPDQYWAWHLGIDPKFSGGCVDRTLDSKCIGIEICNWGYLRPSNADYVSYANVLVKANNATILDTEIRGQKVFQKYTDAQIESTRILLIELANKHNINIKGNYDRKWFDLSKDALSGKEGLFNHCNYRTDKIDIFPQPEMLDMLNSL
;
A
#
# COMPACT_ATOMS: atom_id res chain seq x y z
N MET A 1 -16.21 0.10 48.01
CA MET A 1 -15.20 0.61 47.06
C MET A 1 -14.76 -0.47 46.04
N LEU A 2 -14.26 -1.62 46.49
CA LEU A 2 -13.78 -2.71 45.62
C LEU A 2 -14.87 -3.29 44.69
N LEU A 3 -16.08 -3.49 45.20
CA LEU A 3 -17.21 -4.03 44.45
C LEU A 3 -17.68 -3.09 43.31
N GLN A 4 -17.56 -1.76 43.49
CA GLN A 4 -17.90 -0.78 42.47
C GLN A 4 -16.82 -0.71 41.37
N LEU A 5 -15.55 -0.84 41.75
CA LEU A 5 -14.44 -0.95 40.81
C LEU A 5 -14.55 -2.21 39.93
N LEU A 6 -14.89 -3.35 40.52
CA LEU A 6 -15.14 -4.61 39.80
C LEU A 6 -16.34 -4.50 38.84
N LYS A 7 -17.42 -3.84 39.22
CA LYS A 7 -18.58 -3.61 38.33
C LYS A 7 -18.20 -2.73 37.17
N ASN A 8 -17.43 -1.66 37.40
CA ASN A 8 -16.97 -0.78 36.34
C ASN A 8 -15.98 -1.49 35.38
N LEU A 9 -15.09 -2.33 35.89
CA LEU A 9 -14.16 -3.12 35.10
C LEU A 9 -14.91 -4.16 34.24
N VAL A 10 -15.89 -4.87 34.82
CA VAL A 10 -16.75 -5.80 34.07
C VAL A 10 -17.55 -5.10 33.00
N GLN A 11 -18.01 -3.86 33.24
CA GLN A 11 -18.71 -3.07 32.23
C GLN A 11 -17.77 -2.60 31.10
N GLN A 12 -16.55 -2.25 31.43
CA GLN A 12 -15.52 -1.90 30.45
C GLN A 12 -15.10 -3.13 29.63
N LEU A 13 -14.92 -4.29 30.26
CA LEU A 13 -14.62 -5.55 29.56
C LEU A 13 -15.76 -6.02 28.66
N LYS A 14 -17.03 -5.86 29.09
CA LYS A 14 -18.20 -6.12 28.23
C LYS A 14 -18.27 -5.17 27.03
N LYS A 15 -17.91 -3.90 27.22
CA LYS A 15 -17.83 -2.91 26.15
C LYS A 15 -16.68 -3.19 25.17
N ALA A 16 -15.54 -3.62 25.69
CA ALA A 16 -14.40 -4.06 24.88
C ALA A 16 -14.68 -5.38 24.14
N ALA A 17 -15.33 -6.34 24.82
CA ALA A 17 -15.77 -7.60 24.20
C ALA A 17 -16.85 -7.38 23.11
N ALA A 18 -17.76 -6.45 23.31
CA ALA A 18 -18.73 -6.06 22.28
C ALA A 18 -18.06 -5.36 21.09
N GLN A 19 -16.98 -4.60 21.32
CA GLN A 19 -16.14 -4.04 20.26
C GLN A 19 -15.29 -5.10 19.54
N LEU A 20 -14.78 -6.10 20.28
CA LEU A 20 -14.06 -7.26 19.72
C LEU A 20 -14.99 -8.23 18.98
N ALA A 21 -16.20 -8.47 19.45
CA ALA A 21 -17.19 -9.33 18.78
C ALA A 21 -17.66 -8.75 17.42
N VAL A 22 -17.56 -7.45 17.21
CA VAL A 22 -17.75 -6.80 15.90
C VAL A 22 -16.55 -7.06 14.95
N VAL A 23 -15.38 -7.44 15.51
CA VAL A 23 -14.16 -7.74 14.76
C VAL A 23 -14.00 -9.23 14.42
N GLU A 24 -14.60 -10.13 15.20
CA GLU A 24 -14.42 -11.60 15.05
C GLU A 24 -15.39 -12.30 14.10
N ASN A 25 -16.44 -11.63 13.60
CA ASN A 25 -17.34 -12.19 12.57
C ASN A 25 -17.35 -11.28 11.34
N ASN A 26 -16.25 -11.31 10.59
CA ASN A 26 -16.01 -10.46 9.44
C ASN A 26 -16.69 -10.99 8.17
N ILE A 27 -18.03 -11.02 8.15
CA ILE A 27 -18.80 -10.79 6.94
C ILE A 27 -19.47 -9.43 7.17
N MET A 28 -18.83 -8.36 6.74
CA MET A 28 -19.47 -7.04 6.75
C MET A 28 -20.62 -7.09 5.76
N ILE A 29 -21.86 -7.18 6.29
CA ILE A 29 -23.07 -6.98 5.48
C ILE A 29 -23.04 -5.52 5.04
N PRO A 30 -22.97 -5.22 3.72
CA PRO A 30 -22.93 -3.85 3.25
C PRO A 30 -24.14 -3.06 3.78
N LEU A 31 -23.89 -1.84 4.27
CA LEU A 31 -24.98 -0.95 4.68
C LEU A 31 -25.51 -0.22 3.44
N VAL A 32 -26.82 -0.23 3.27
CA VAL A 32 -27.53 0.39 2.16
C VAL A 32 -28.72 1.19 2.68
N LYS A 33 -29.34 2.01 1.84
CA LYS A 33 -30.61 2.68 2.19
C LYS A 33 -31.61 1.64 2.70
N GLY A 34 -32.18 1.92 3.87
CA GLY A 34 -33.08 1.00 4.59
C GLY A 34 -32.40 0.20 5.70
N SER A 35 -31.06 0.13 5.75
CA SER A 35 -30.33 -0.44 6.88
C SER A 35 -30.60 0.36 8.17
N PHE A 36 -30.50 -0.30 9.32
CA PHE A 36 -30.70 0.32 10.65
C PHE A 36 -29.85 -0.34 11.72
N GLY A 37 -29.71 0.33 12.87
CA GLY A 37 -29.01 -0.18 14.05
C GLY A 37 -27.62 0.42 14.27
N ASP A 38 -26.83 -0.22 15.15
CA ASP A 38 -25.57 0.33 15.66
C ASP A 38 -24.50 0.56 14.57
N SER A 39 -24.47 -0.29 13.54
CA SER A 39 -23.55 -0.13 12.40
C SER A 39 -23.89 1.13 11.58
N VAL A 40 -25.19 1.46 11.41
CA VAL A 40 -25.63 2.69 10.77
C VAL A 40 -25.32 3.90 11.65
N LEU A 41 -25.50 3.79 12.96
CA LEU A 41 -25.13 4.85 13.90
C LEU A 41 -23.62 5.14 13.84
N ALA A 42 -22.78 4.11 13.75
CA ALA A 42 -21.35 4.26 13.59
C ALA A 42 -20.98 4.96 12.27
N LEU A 43 -21.62 4.56 11.17
CA LEU A 43 -21.48 5.20 9.86
C LEU A 43 -21.85 6.69 9.94
N GLN A 44 -23.02 7.02 10.48
CA GLN A 44 -23.49 8.40 10.58
C GLN A 44 -22.57 9.27 11.42
N LYS A 45 -22.07 8.76 12.55
CA LYS A 45 -21.06 9.44 13.38
C LYS A 45 -19.75 9.64 12.63
N ALA A 46 -19.32 8.68 11.81
CA ALA A 46 -18.14 8.81 10.98
C ALA A 46 -18.32 9.91 9.92
N LEU A 47 -19.48 9.94 9.24
CA LEU A 47 -19.81 10.99 8.29
C LEU A 47 -19.90 12.38 8.95
N GLN A 48 -20.47 12.48 10.16
CA GLN A 48 -20.47 13.73 10.93
C GLN A 48 -19.05 14.24 11.21
N LYS A 49 -18.11 13.35 11.58
CA LYS A 49 -16.69 13.69 11.75
C LYS A 49 -16.03 14.20 10.47
N LYS A 50 -16.53 13.75 9.30
CA LYS A 50 -16.09 14.25 7.98
C LYS A 50 -16.78 15.56 7.58
N GLY A 51 -17.58 16.14 8.47
CA GLY A 51 -18.24 17.44 8.25
C GLY A 51 -19.62 17.36 7.62
N TYR A 52 -20.18 16.16 7.44
CA TYR A 52 -21.54 16.00 6.93
C TYR A 52 -22.58 16.37 8.01
N LYS A 53 -23.52 17.23 7.63
CA LYS A 53 -24.64 17.65 8.51
C LYS A 53 -25.82 16.69 8.36
N ILE A 54 -25.72 15.53 8.99
CA ILE A 54 -26.76 14.49 9.02
C ILE A 54 -27.05 14.11 10.47
N ASP A 55 -28.24 13.59 10.75
CA ASP A 55 -28.60 13.05 12.05
C ASP A 55 -28.00 11.65 12.26
N ALA A 56 -27.52 11.36 13.46
CA ALA A 56 -27.05 10.04 13.85
C ALA A 56 -28.20 9.29 14.57
N ASP A 57 -29.23 8.93 13.79
CA ASP A 57 -30.49 8.35 14.25
C ASP A 57 -30.58 6.83 14.10
N SER A 58 -29.46 6.20 13.69
CA SER A 58 -29.37 4.75 13.42
C SER A 58 -30.20 4.28 12.22
N LYS A 59 -30.68 5.17 11.34
CA LYS A 59 -31.48 4.82 10.15
C LYS A 59 -30.78 5.31 8.89
N PHE A 60 -30.51 4.42 7.98
CA PHE A 60 -29.90 4.76 6.68
C PHE A 60 -30.98 5.30 5.72
N GLY A 61 -31.36 6.56 5.90
CA GLY A 61 -32.32 7.29 5.07
C GLY A 61 -31.66 8.01 3.89
N ASP A 62 -32.42 8.87 3.20
CA ASP A 62 -31.95 9.63 2.03
C ASP A 62 -30.78 10.57 2.37
N ASN A 63 -30.81 11.22 3.52
CA ASN A 63 -29.74 12.12 3.96
C ASN A 63 -28.42 11.34 4.14
N THR A 64 -28.49 10.14 4.75
CA THR A 64 -27.32 9.27 4.91
C THR A 64 -26.82 8.77 3.55
N LEU A 65 -27.73 8.35 2.64
CA LEU A 65 -27.38 7.92 1.29
C LEU A 65 -26.64 9.03 0.52
N ASN A 66 -27.20 10.23 0.49
CA ASN A 66 -26.59 11.37 -0.22
C ASN A 66 -25.20 11.71 0.35
N ALA A 67 -25.05 11.66 1.67
CA ALA A 67 -23.77 11.88 2.33
C ALA A 67 -22.73 10.79 1.98
N VAL A 68 -23.16 9.54 1.88
CA VAL A 68 -22.30 8.41 1.45
C VAL A 68 -21.85 8.59 0.00
N ILE A 69 -22.76 8.86 -0.93
CA ILE A 69 -22.46 9.06 -2.36
C ILE A 69 -21.50 10.25 -2.55
N ASP A 70 -21.75 11.38 -1.89
CA ASP A 70 -20.87 12.54 -1.95
C ASP A 70 -19.49 12.23 -1.34
N TYR A 71 -19.45 11.50 -0.22
CA TYR A 71 -18.23 11.06 0.39
C TYR A 71 -17.43 10.14 -0.55
N GLN A 72 -18.06 9.10 -1.11
CA GLN A 72 -17.45 8.16 -2.05
C GLN A 72 -16.85 8.90 -3.25
N THR A 73 -17.61 9.86 -3.82
CA THR A 73 -17.15 10.71 -4.92
C THR A 73 -15.89 11.49 -4.54
N LYS A 74 -15.88 12.13 -3.35
CA LYS A 74 -14.75 12.95 -2.88
C LYS A 74 -13.48 12.15 -2.63
N VAL A 75 -13.62 10.89 -2.18
CA VAL A 75 -12.47 10.02 -1.88
C VAL A 75 -12.12 9.09 -3.05
N GLY A 76 -12.78 9.23 -4.21
CA GLY A 76 -12.49 8.46 -5.42
C GLY A 76 -12.97 7.01 -5.38
N LEU A 77 -13.91 6.68 -4.50
CA LEU A 77 -14.60 5.39 -4.50
C LEU A 77 -15.76 5.40 -5.51
N GLU A 78 -16.26 4.22 -5.90
CA GLU A 78 -17.50 4.10 -6.69
C GLU A 78 -18.65 4.74 -5.91
N PRO A 79 -19.35 5.77 -6.47
CA PRO A 79 -20.41 6.48 -5.77
C PRO A 79 -21.75 5.74 -5.85
N ASP A 80 -21.77 4.48 -5.44
CA ASP A 80 -22.92 3.58 -5.51
C ASP A 80 -23.87 3.70 -4.31
N GLY A 81 -23.48 4.45 -3.28
CA GLY A 81 -24.24 4.61 -2.05
C GLY A 81 -24.24 3.35 -1.16
N ILE A 82 -23.42 2.36 -1.48
CA ILE A 82 -23.28 1.12 -0.70
C ILE A 82 -22.07 1.27 0.22
N VAL A 83 -22.29 1.13 1.52
CA VAL A 83 -21.19 1.16 2.50
C VAL A 83 -20.69 -0.25 2.73
N GLY A 84 -19.85 -0.70 1.81
CA GLY A 84 -19.05 -1.90 1.97
C GLY A 84 -17.79 -1.62 2.80
N GLU A 85 -16.92 -2.61 2.88
CA GLU A 85 -15.67 -2.54 3.65
C GLU A 85 -14.79 -1.35 3.22
N MET A 86 -14.66 -1.08 1.93
CA MET A 86 -13.86 0.02 1.39
C MET A 86 -14.37 1.38 1.88
N THR A 87 -15.69 1.62 1.79
CA THR A 87 -16.31 2.88 2.22
C THR A 87 -16.22 3.05 3.73
N MET A 88 -16.48 1.98 4.50
CA MET A 88 -16.42 2.03 5.96
C MET A 88 -15.00 2.26 6.46
N ASN A 89 -14.02 1.54 5.92
CA ASN A 89 -12.62 1.72 6.28
C ASN A 89 -12.13 3.14 5.95
N SER A 90 -12.49 3.68 4.79
CA SER A 90 -12.18 5.06 4.43
C SER A 90 -12.79 6.08 5.41
N LEU A 91 -14.03 5.86 5.85
CA LEU A 91 -14.73 6.73 6.80
C LEU A 91 -14.15 6.67 8.22
N LEU A 92 -13.85 5.46 8.71
CA LEU A 92 -13.33 5.26 10.07
C LEU A 92 -11.88 5.69 10.21
N PHE A 93 -11.16 5.79 9.10
CA PHE A 93 -9.74 6.01 9.06
C PHE A 93 -9.31 7.37 9.61
N ASP A 94 -10.00 8.47 9.30
CA ASP A 94 -9.71 9.81 9.86
C ASP A 94 -10.00 9.91 11.37
N ALA A 95 -10.64 8.92 11.97
CA ALA A 95 -10.93 8.89 13.40
C ALA A 95 -9.77 8.34 14.25
N ILE A 96 -8.77 7.72 13.63
CA ILE A 96 -7.70 7.01 14.34
C ILE A 96 -6.35 7.73 14.21
N VAL A 97 -6.19 8.63 13.26
CA VAL A 97 -4.87 9.21 12.99
C VAL A 97 -4.96 10.73 12.87
N ASP A 98 -4.34 11.41 13.82
CA ASP A 98 -3.87 12.80 13.69
C ASP A 98 -2.67 12.83 12.70
N THR A 99 -2.88 12.24 11.50
CA THR A 99 -1.82 11.99 10.51
C THR A 99 -1.61 13.14 9.54
N LYS A 100 -2.43 14.20 9.56
CA LYS A 100 -2.20 15.35 8.68
C LYS A 100 -0.83 16.02 8.92
N LYS A 101 -0.21 15.77 10.07
CA LYS A 101 1.09 16.37 10.41
C LYS A 101 2.28 15.58 9.87
N ASP A 102 2.11 14.28 9.54
CA ASP A 102 3.21 13.39 9.13
C ASP A 102 3.08 12.80 7.72
N THR A 103 1.95 13.01 7.02
CA THR A 103 1.77 12.51 5.65
C THR A 103 2.61 13.32 4.68
N LEU A 104 3.35 12.64 3.81
CA LEU A 104 4.13 13.25 2.75
C LEU A 104 3.23 14.03 1.79
N LYS A 105 3.74 15.15 1.22
CA LYS A 105 2.96 16.04 0.36
C LYS A 105 2.52 15.38 -0.95
N CYS A 106 3.31 14.43 -1.44
CA CYS A 106 3.03 13.70 -2.67
C CYS A 106 1.95 12.63 -2.53
N VAL A 107 1.58 12.24 -1.29
CA VAL A 107 0.57 11.22 -1.04
C VAL A 107 -0.82 11.78 -1.31
N LYS A 108 -1.55 11.16 -2.24
CA LYS A 108 -2.91 11.57 -2.63
C LYS A 108 -3.97 11.06 -1.67
N SER A 109 -3.80 9.83 -1.18
CA SER A 109 -4.73 9.23 -0.22
C SER A 109 -4.03 8.25 0.70
N VAL A 110 -4.64 7.99 1.85
CA VAL A 110 -4.22 6.96 2.79
C VAL A 110 -5.25 5.85 2.73
N TYR A 111 -4.80 4.64 2.31
CA TYR A 111 -5.63 3.47 2.16
C TYR A 111 -4.93 2.28 2.78
N GLN A 112 -5.14 2.08 4.10
CA GLN A 112 -4.30 1.21 4.90
C GLN A 112 -4.64 -0.26 4.80
N VAL A 113 -3.60 -1.09 4.96
CA VAL A 113 -3.75 -2.50 5.30
C VAL A 113 -4.36 -2.68 6.69
N ASN A 114 -4.91 -3.87 6.97
CA ASN A 114 -5.53 -4.16 8.27
C ASN A 114 -4.51 -4.31 9.38
N ASP A 115 -3.30 -4.81 9.06
CA ASP A 115 -2.28 -5.13 10.06
C ASP A 115 -0.89 -4.66 9.62
N TYR A 116 -0.13 -4.16 10.57
CA TYR A 116 1.29 -3.79 10.45
C TYR A 116 1.88 -3.61 11.86
N TYR A 117 3.20 -3.70 11.95
CA TYR A 117 3.89 -3.59 13.25
C TYR A 117 4.07 -2.12 13.66
N LYS A 118 3.47 -1.73 14.79
CA LYS A 118 3.50 -0.36 15.34
C LYS A 118 4.74 -0.07 16.19
N SER A 119 5.85 -0.77 15.94
CA SER A 119 7.13 -0.44 16.54
C SER A 119 7.88 0.57 15.67
N ILE A 120 8.34 1.65 16.27
CA ILE A 120 9.10 2.71 15.60
C ILE A 120 10.57 2.29 15.57
N ASN A 121 11.12 2.19 14.36
CA ASN A 121 12.54 1.94 14.13
C ASN A 121 13.12 3.05 13.26
N LYS A 122 14.38 3.40 13.48
CA LYS A 122 15.09 4.32 12.57
C LYS A 122 15.11 3.68 11.18
N LYS A 123 14.56 4.37 10.20
CA LYS A 123 14.63 3.98 8.80
C LYS A 123 15.98 4.40 8.21
N ASN A 124 16.62 3.50 7.53
CA ASN A 124 17.90 3.72 6.85
C ASN A 124 17.96 3.15 5.43
N GLN A 125 16.90 2.43 5.03
CA GLN A 125 16.81 1.87 3.69
C GLN A 125 15.45 2.18 3.06
N ILE A 126 15.44 2.36 1.74
CA ILE A 126 14.24 2.37 0.91
C ILE A 126 14.37 1.22 -0.09
N CYS A 127 13.32 0.42 -0.27
CA CYS A 127 13.30 -0.67 -1.24
C CYS A 127 12.19 -0.47 -2.26
N LEU A 128 12.55 -0.48 -3.54
CA LEU A 128 11.61 -0.47 -4.65
C LEU A 128 11.20 -1.88 -5.02
N HIS A 129 9.89 -2.07 -5.18
CA HIS A 129 9.24 -3.28 -5.66
C HIS A 129 8.34 -2.99 -6.86
N HIS A 130 7.91 -4.02 -7.58
CA HIS A 130 6.72 -3.95 -8.41
C HIS A 130 5.75 -5.09 -8.09
N THR A 131 4.47 -4.81 -8.20
CA THR A 131 3.40 -5.68 -7.69
C THR A 131 3.32 -7.05 -8.38
N ALA A 132 3.89 -7.22 -9.57
CA ALA A 132 3.55 -8.32 -10.48
C ALA A 132 2.00 -8.47 -10.57
N GLY A 133 1.28 -7.35 -10.63
CA GLY A 133 -0.17 -7.27 -10.53
C GLY A 133 -0.78 -6.18 -11.40
N GLY A 134 -2.10 -6.02 -11.28
CA GLY A 134 -2.87 -5.01 -12.02
C GLY A 134 -2.53 -3.57 -11.65
N PRO A 135 -3.08 -2.59 -12.41
CA PRO A 135 -2.67 -1.20 -12.31
C PRO A 135 -3.26 -0.43 -11.11
N SER A 136 -4.20 -1.02 -10.37
CA SER A 136 -4.87 -0.32 -9.27
C SER A 136 -4.07 -0.42 -7.97
N PRO A 137 -3.63 0.71 -7.39
CA PRO A 137 -2.93 0.70 -6.11
C PRO A 137 -3.86 0.27 -4.96
N TYR A 138 -5.16 0.54 -5.06
CA TYR A 138 -6.17 0.14 -4.09
C TYR A 138 -6.37 -1.38 -4.05
N LEU A 139 -6.50 -2.02 -5.23
CA LEU A 139 -6.61 -3.48 -5.30
C LEU A 139 -5.35 -4.19 -4.80
N THR A 140 -4.18 -3.58 -4.94
CA THR A 140 -2.93 -4.10 -4.35
C THR A 140 -3.04 -4.14 -2.82
N VAL A 141 -3.52 -3.06 -2.19
CA VAL A 141 -3.72 -3.01 -0.74
C VAL A 141 -4.84 -3.97 -0.31
N ASP A 142 -5.94 -4.07 -1.07
CA ASP A 142 -7.01 -5.02 -0.78
C ASP A 142 -6.52 -6.47 -0.82
N TRP A 143 -5.61 -6.79 -1.75
CA TRP A 143 -4.97 -8.11 -1.79
C TRP A 143 -4.18 -8.39 -0.51
N TRP A 144 -3.39 -7.43 -0.02
CA TRP A 144 -2.64 -7.58 1.24
C TRP A 144 -3.55 -7.74 2.46
N ARG A 145 -4.74 -7.14 2.45
CA ARG A 145 -5.74 -7.31 3.52
C ARG A 145 -6.27 -8.74 3.64
N LEU A 146 -6.16 -9.54 2.57
CA LEU A 146 -6.54 -10.95 2.57
C LEU A 146 -5.44 -11.87 3.12
N ASP A 147 -4.19 -11.38 3.22
CA ASP A 147 -3.09 -12.14 3.81
C ASP A 147 -3.23 -12.14 5.34
N PRO A 148 -3.17 -13.31 5.98
CA PRO A 148 -3.22 -13.40 7.45
C PRO A 148 -1.96 -12.86 8.13
N ALA A 149 -0.85 -12.67 7.39
CA ALA A 149 0.37 -12.04 7.88
C ALA A 149 0.39 -10.55 7.50
N PRO A 150 1.01 -9.68 8.32
CA PRO A 150 1.16 -8.26 7.98
C PRO A 150 2.21 -8.06 6.88
N VAL A 151 1.81 -8.39 5.63
CA VAL A 151 2.62 -8.23 4.42
C VAL A 151 2.15 -7.00 3.67
N ALA A 152 3.01 -5.99 3.53
CA ALA A 152 2.74 -4.78 2.75
C ALA A 152 4.00 -3.94 2.57
N THR A 153 4.02 -3.08 1.56
CA THR A 153 4.90 -1.91 1.52
C THR A 153 4.20 -0.67 2.08
N ALA A 154 4.96 0.33 2.50
CA ALA A 154 4.39 1.56 3.07
C ALA A 154 3.62 2.40 2.04
N PHE A 155 4.05 2.34 0.77
CA PHE A 155 3.47 3.12 -0.33
C PHE A 155 3.23 2.24 -1.55
N VAL A 156 2.17 2.60 -2.31
CA VAL A 156 1.86 1.99 -3.60
C VAL A 156 1.65 3.08 -4.63
N ILE A 157 2.28 2.93 -5.80
CA ILE A 157 2.17 3.84 -6.94
C ILE A 157 1.31 3.17 -8.00
N GLY A 158 0.22 3.81 -8.40
CA GLY A 158 -0.72 3.33 -9.40
C GLY A 158 -0.07 3.11 -10.77
N GLY A 159 -0.62 2.19 -11.54
CA GLY A 159 -0.04 1.73 -12.79
C GLY A 159 -0.74 2.19 -14.05
N ALA A 160 -0.13 1.85 -15.16
CA ALA A 160 -0.52 2.19 -16.51
C ALA A 160 -1.98 1.83 -16.84
N PHE A 161 -2.59 2.66 -17.69
CA PHE A 161 -3.95 2.45 -18.25
C PHE A 161 -5.08 2.47 -17.22
N ASN A 162 -4.84 3.08 -16.06
CA ASN A 162 -5.83 3.32 -15.04
C ASN A 162 -5.90 4.83 -14.75
N LYS A 163 -7.07 5.31 -14.29
CA LYS A 163 -7.24 6.67 -13.78
C LYS A 163 -6.28 7.02 -12.63
N ASN A 164 -5.70 6.00 -12.02
CA ASN A 164 -4.76 6.13 -10.90
C ASN A 164 -3.28 6.03 -11.34
N ASP A 165 -2.98 6.14 -12.63
CA ASP A 165 -1.58 6.09 -13.12
C ASP A 165 -0.72 7.18 -12.44
N GLY A 166 0.35 6.75 -11.78
CA GLY A 166 1.21 7.62 -10.97
C GLY A 166 0.61 8.08 -9.63
N GLU A 167 -0.61 7.69 -9.26
CA GLU A 167 -1.17 8.03 -7.95
C GLU A 167 -0.39 7.34 -6.82
N ILE A 168 0.04 8.13 -5.83
CA ILE A 168 0.73 7.61 -4.65
C ILE A 168 -0.27 7.47 -3.51
N ILE A 169 -0.46 6.24 -3.03
CA ILE A 169 -1.24 5.97 -1.82
C ILE A 169 -0.36 5.45 -0.70
N GLN A 170 -0.73 5.73 0.55
CA GLN A 170 -0.04 5.22 1.74
C GLN A 170 -0.82 4.05 2.33
N ALA A 171 -0.19 2.87 2.38
CA ALA A 171 -0.79 1.64 2.89
C ALA A 171 -0.59 1.45 4.40
N HIS A 172 0.46 2.01 4.97
CA HIS A 172 0.66 2.17 6.42
C HIS A 172 1.63 3.33 6.69
N PRO A 173 1.64 3.92 7.88
CA PRO A 173 2.59 5.00 8.21
C PRO A 173 4.03 4.53 8.07
N ASP A 174 4.86 5.35 7.44
CA ASP A 174 6.23 5.01 7.07
C ASP A 174 7.22 4.84 8.25
N GLN A 175 6.87 5.34 9.44
CA GLN A 175 7.63 5.07 10.67
C GLN A 175 7.42 3.64 11.18
N TYR A 176 6.32 2.99 10.82
CA TYR A 176 5.99 1.60 11.14
C TYR A 176 6.50 0.66 10.05
N TRP A 177 6.17 -0.61 10.13
CA TRP A 177 6.66 -1.59 9.17
C TRP A 177 5.73 -2.80 9.01
N ALA A 178 5.82 -3.45 7.88
CA ALA A 178 5.25 -4.74 7.56
C ALA A 178 6.28 -5.58 6.80
N TRP A 179 6.02 -6.84 6.60
CA TRP A 179 6.92 -7.72 5.85
C TRP A 179 6.88 -7.39 4.36
N HIS A 180 8.03 -7.15 3.72
CA HIS A 180 8.11 -6.91 2.28
C HIS A 180 9.41 -7.38 1.63
N LEU A 181 10.50 -7.59 2.40
CA LEU A 181 11.78 -8.04 1.85
C LEU A 181 11.83 -9.57 1.68
N GLY A 182 11.07 -10.30 2.51
CA GLY A 182 10.99 -11.75 2.45
C GLY A 182 12.34 -12.44 2.62
N ILE A 183 13.18 -11.97 3.54
CA ILE A 183 14.54 -12.53 3.76
C ILE A 183 14.46 -14.04 3.99
N ASP A 184 15.15 -14.78 3.13
CA ASP A 184 15.27 -16.24 3.16
C ASP A 184 16.74 -16.62 2.87
N PRO A 185 17.42 -17.34 3.76
CA PRO A 185 18.83 -17.70 3.60
C PRO A 185 19.16 -18.34 2.26
N LYS A 186 18.23 -19.12 1.69
CA LYS A 186 18.37 -19.78 0.41
C LYS A 186 18.57 -18.79 -0.75
N PHE A 187 17.89 -17.64 -0.69
CA PHE A 187 17.89 -16.65 -1.77
C PHE A 187 18.62 -15.36 -1.40
N SER A 188 18.87 -15.15 -0.10
CA SER A 188 19.47 -13.94 0.45
C SER A 188 20.96 -14.12 0.83
N GLY A 189 21.68 -14.98 0.10
CA GLY A 189 23.12 -15.20 0.32
C GLY A 189 23.47 -15.67 1.73
N GLY A 190 22.59 -16.46 2.38
CA GLY A 190 22.75 -16.94 3.75
C GLY A 190 22.28 -15.95 4.83
N CYS A 191 21.78 -14.77 4.47
CA CYS A 191 21.25 -13.80 5.43
C CYS A 191 19.98 -14.33 6.11
N VAL A 192 19.92 -14.18 7.44
CA VAL A 192 18.79 -14.56 8.30
C VAL A 192 18.18 -13.37 9.03
N ASP A 193 18.68 -12.15 8.81
CA ASP A 193 18.26 -10.95 9.53
C ASP A 193 16.91 -10.41 9.01
N ARG A 194 15.83 -10.85 9.63
CA ARG A 194 14.48 -10.36 9.36
C ARG A 194 14.21 -8.98 9.94
N THR A 195 15.10 -8.42 10.77
CA THR A 195 14.92 -7.07 11.31
C THR A 195 15.11 -5.99 10.24
N LEU A 196 15.65 -6.35 9.06
CA LEU A 196 15.81 -5.45 7.92
C LEU A 196 14.48 -4.83 7.48
N ASP A 197 13.39 -5.59 7.47
CA ASP A 197 12.04 -5.06 7.14
C ASP A 197 11.68 -3.87 8.04
N SER A 198 12.00 -3.93 9.33
CA SER A 198 11.67 -2.86 10.27
C SER A 198 12.45 -1.56 10.05
N LYS A 199 13.61 -1.65 9.38
CA LYS A 199 14.49 -0.53 9.06
C LYS A 199 14.36 -0.05 7.62
N CYS A 200 13.59 -0.76 6.80
CA CYS A 200 13.37 -0.47 5.39
C CYS A 200 11.97 0.11 5.14
N ILE A 201 11.87 1.05 4.20
CA ILE A 201 10.61 1.58 3.71
C ILE A 201 10.35 0.95 2.34
N GLY A 202 9.30 0.14 2.23
CA GLY A 202 8.92 -0.46 0.95
C GLY A 202 8.05 0.48 0.11
N ILE A 203 8.31 0.52 -1.19
CA ILE A 203 7.51 1.20 -2.20
C ILE A 203 7.15 0.18 -3.27
N GLU A 204 5.87 -0.03 -3.52
CA GLU A 204 5.35 -0.90 -4.57
C GLU A 204 4.92 -0.08 -5.79
N ILE A 205 5.34 -0.46 -7.00
CA ILE A 205 4.92 0.17 -8.25
C ILE A 205 4.00 -0.83 -8.96
N CYS A 206 2.74 -0.45 -9.22
CA CYS A 206 1.78 -1.30 -9.91
C CYS A 206 2.25 -1.61 -11.34
N ASN A 207 2.64 -2.87 -11.60
CA ASN A 207 3.19 -3.31 -12.87
C ASN A 207 3.10 -4.83 -12.97
N TRP A 208 2.78 -5.36 -14.15
CA TRP A 208 2.70 -6.80 -14.38
C TRP A 208 4.06 -7.52 -14.36
N GLY A 209 5.16 -6.74 -14.38
CA GLY A 209 6.50 -7.30 -14.43
C GLY A 209 6.84 -7.90 -15.79
N TYR A 210 7.47 -9.07 -15.80
CA TYR A 210 7.88 -9.73 -17.04
C TYR A 210 6.70 -10.23 -17.88
N LEU A 211 6.90 -10.19 -19.18
CA LEU A 211 5.89 -10.51 -20.19
C LEU A 211 6.36 -11.65 -21.10
N ARG A 212 5.42 -12.41 -21.62
CA ARG A 212 5.66 -13.46 -22.62
C ARG A 212 5.11 -13.01 -23.98
N PRO A 213 5.75 -13.34 -25.09
CA PRO A 213 5.23 -13.07 -26.44
C PRO A 213 3.85 -13.68 -26.66
N SER A 214 2.96 -12.94 -27.34
CA SER A 214 1.63 -13.41 -27.74
C SER A 214 1.24 -12.71 -29.05
N ASN A 215 1.43 -13.40 -30.18
CA ASN A 215 1.28 -12.83 -31.54
C ASN A 215 2.12 -11.53 -31.71
N ALA A 216 1.49 -10.43 -32.06
CA ALA A 216 2.14 -9.11 -32.22
C ALA A 216 2.29 -8.33 -30.89
N ASP A 217 1.77 -8.87 -29.79
CA ASP A 217 1.72 -8.24 -28.47
C ASP A 217 2.37 -9.19 -27.42
N TYR A 218 2.09 -8.92 -26.15
CA TYR A 218 2.60 -9.68 -25.02
C TYR A 218 1.49 -10.03 -24.03
N VAL A 219 1.73 -11.00 -23.15
CA VAL A 219 0.84 -11.34 -22.03
C VAL A 219 1.62 -11.44 -20.73
N SER A 220 1.00 -11.00 -19.65
CA SER A 220 1.50 -11.18 -18.28
C SER A 220 1.38 -12.66 -17.86
N TYR A 221 1.94 -13.02 -16.71
CA TYR A 221 1.76 -14.35 -16.12
C TYR A 221 0.27 -14.67 -15.84
N ALA A 222 -0.56 -13.65 -15.59
CA ALA A 222 -2.01 -13.77 -15.39
C ALA A 222 -2.81 -13.77 -16.71
N ASN A 223 -2.13 -13.90 -17.88
CA ASN A 223 -2.71 -13.86 -19.21
C ASN A 223 -3.41 -12.53 -19.58
N VAL A 224 -3.05 -11.43 -18.91
CA VAL A 224 -3.52 -10.10 -19.28
C VAL A 224 -2.71 -9.61 -20.49
N LEU A 225 -3.43 -9.19 -21.54
CA LEU A 225 -2.82 -8.67 -22.77
C LEU A 225 -2.15 -7.31 -22.51
N VAL A 226 -0.89 -7.19 -22.90
CA VAL A 226 -0.12 -5.94 -22.88
C VAL A 226 0.32 -5.65 -24.32
N LYS A 227 -0.09 -4.49 -24.84
CA LYS A 227 0.27 -4.06 -26.20
C LYS A 227 1.78 -3.86 -26.33
N ALA A 228 2.34 -4.14 -27.50
CA ALA A 228 3.77 -4.05 -27.75
C ALA A 228 4.37 -2.67 -27.43
N ASN A 229 3.64 -1.59 -27.70
CA ASN A 229 4.08 -0.22 -27.37
C ASN A 229 4.11 0.09 -25.85
N ASN A 230 3.55 -0.79 -25.03
CA ASN A 230 3.53 -0.71 -23.56
C ASN A 230 4.49 -1.71 -22.93
N ALA A 231 5.32 -2.33 -23.74
CA ALA A 231 6.40 -3.21 -23.28
C ALA A 231 7.75 -2.55 -23.50
N THR A 232 8.71 -2.87 -22.65
CA THR A 232 10.13 -2.58 -22.85
C THR A 232 10.89 -3.89 -23.04
N ILE A 233 11.83 -3.88 -23.97
CA ILE A 233 12.71 -5.02 -24.26
C ILE A 233 14.11 -4.60 -23.79
N LEU A 234 14.64 -5.29 -22.80
CA LEU A 234 15.96 -5.02 -22.27
C LEU A 234 17.05 -5.52 -23.24
N ASP A 235 18.13 -4.78 -23.37
CA ASP A 235 19.32 -5.23 -24.14
C ASP A 235 19.91 -6.50 -23.55
N THR A 236 20.00 -6.57 -22.23
CA THR A 236 20.48 -7.72 -21.47
C THR A 236 19.41 -8.27 -20.55
N GLU A 237 19.23 -9.58 -20.54
CA GLU A 237 18.28 -10.26 -19.66
C GLU A 237 18.59 -10.01 -18.18
N ILE A 238 17.53 -9.95 -17.38
CA ILE A 238 17.61 -10.03 -15.93
C ILE A 238 16.94 -11.34 -15.48
N ARG A 239 17.73 -12.22 -14.91
CA ARG A 239 17.28 -13.54 -14.39
C ARG A 239 16.41 -14.32 -15.41
N GLY A 240 16.87 -14.35 -16.66
CA GLY A 240 16.21 -15.05 -17.74
C GLY A 240 15.00 -14.35 -18.35
N GLN A 241 14.70 -13.14 -17.96
CA GLN A 241 13.60 -12.34 -18.50
C GLN A 241 14.12 -11.12 -19.26
N LYS A 242 13.53 -10.84 -20.40
CA LYS A 242 13.95 -9.78 -21.32
C LYS A 242 12.87 -8.75 -21.60
N VAL A 243 11.61 -9.13 -21.53
CA VAL A 243 10.46 -8.27 -21.87
C VAL A 243 9.65 -7.98 -20.62
N PHE A 244 9.35 -6.71 -20.36
CA PHE A 244 8.62 -6.24 -19.21
C PHE A 244 7.54 -5.25 -19.61
N GLN A 245 6.48 -5.12 -18.81
CA GLN A 245 5.56 -4.01 -18.96
C GLN A 245 6.29 -2.71 -18.64
N LYS A 246 6.24 -1.74 -19.57
CA LYS A 246 6.89 -0.44 -19.40
C LYS A 246 6.31 0.32 -18.19
N TYR A 247 7.17 0.89 -17.33
CA TYR A 247 6.75 1.93 -16.39
C TYR A 247 6.38 3.19 -17.17
N THR A 248 5.28 3.83 -16.77
CA THR A 248 4.87 5.11 -17.38
C THR A 248 5.71 6.26 -16.86
N ASP A 249 5.70 7.38 -17.60
CA ASP A 249 6.34 8.61 -17.15
C ASP A 249 5.74 9.11 -15.83
N ALA A 250 4.41 8.92 -15.64
CA ALA A 250 3.72 9.24 -14.38
C ALA A 250 4.22 8.39 -13.19
N GLN A 251 4.44 7.10 -13.40
CA GLN A 251 5.01 6.22 -12.37
C GLN A 251 6.45 6.60 -12.02
N ILE A 252 7.27 6.89 -13.03
CA ILE A 252 8.68 7.29 -12.86
C ILE A 252 8.76 8.60 -12.07
N GLU A 253 7.97 9.62 -12.46
CA GLU A 253 7.95 10.90 -11.77
C GLU A 253 7.43 10.79 -10.34
N SER A 254 6.38 10.00 -10.13
CA SER A 254 5.85 9.75 -8.78
C SER A 254 6.85 9.01 -7.89
N THR A 255 7.60 8.07 -8.47
CA THR A 255 8.70 7.39 -7.76
C THR A 255 9.78 8.40 -7.37
N ARG A 256 10.18 9.30 -8.28
CA ARG A 256 11.16 10.35 -8.02
C ARG A 256 10.75 11.25 -6.86
N ILE A 257 9.51 11.77 -6.91
CA ILE A 257 9.00 12.69 -5.89
C ILE A 257 8.95 11.98 -4.51
N LEU A 258 8.41 10.77 -4.47
CA LEU A 258 8.30 10.00 -3.24
C LEU A 258 9.67 9.67 -2.64
N LEU A 259 10.64 9.27 -3.45
CA LEU A 259 12.01 9.00 -3.01
C LEU A 259 12.66 10.24 -2.38
N ILE A 260 12.54 11.41 -3.00
CA ILE A 260 13.08 12.67 -2.47
C ILE A 260 12.42 13.03 -1.13
N GLU A 261 11.09 12.93 -1.02
CA GLU A 261 10.39 13.24 0.23
C GLU A 261 10.77 12.28 1.36
N LEU A 262 10.85 10.97 1.08
CA LEU A 262 11.25 9.97 2.08
C LEU A 262 12.71 10.12 2.50
N ALA A 263 13.61 10.34 1.54
CA ALA A 263 15.02 10.57 1.79
C ALA A 263 15.24 11.76 2.74
N ASN A 264 14.54 12.86 2.47
CA ASN A 264 14.58 14.07 3.32
C ASN A 264 13.97 13.81 4.70
N LYS A 265 12.79 13.18 4.77
CA LYS A 265 12.06 12.92 6.02
C LYS A 265 12.86 12.03 6.98
N HIS A 266 13.49 10.97 6.45
CA HIS A 266 14.21 9.97 7.24
C HIS A 266 15.72 10.18 7.26
N ASN A 267 16.23 11.22 6.58
CA ASN A 267 17.64 11.51 6.42
C ASN A 267 18.41 10.29 5.86
N ILE A 268 17.90 9.73 4.74
CA ILE A 268 18.51 8.61 4.03
C ILE A 268 19.23 9.13 2.80
N ASN A 269 20.51 8.79 2.64
CA ASN A 269 21.24 9.11 1.42
C ASN A 269 20.86 8.12 0.31
N ILE A 270 20.12 8.62 -0.70
CA ILE A 270 19.71 7.83 -1.87
C ILE A 270 20.55 8.08 -3.12
N LYS A 271 21.63 8.83 -3.02
CA LYS A 271 22.56 9.04 -4.15
C LYS A 271 23.38 7.79 -4.40
N GLY A 272 23.48 7.40 -5.65
CA GLY A 272 24.20 6.18 -6.03
C GLY A 272 24.53 6.14 -7.52
N ASN A 273 25.11 5.05 -7.95
CA ASN A 273 25.24 4.68 -9.36
C ASN A 273 24.27 3.53 -9.65
N TYR A 274 23.19 3.83 -10.33
CA TYR A 274 22.12 2.91 -10.63
C TYR A 274 22.29 2.37 -12.04
N ASP A 275 23.15 1.37 -12.16
CA ASP A 275 23.43 0.65 -13.41
C ASP A 275 22.87 -0.79 -13.37
N ARG A 276 23.22 -1.60 -14.37
CA ARG A 276 22.78 -2.99 -14.42
C ARG A 276 23.20 -3.81 -13.18
N LYS A 277 24.35 -3.51 -12.58
CA LYS A 277 24.88 -4.22 -11.39
C LYS A 277 24.07 -3.94 -10.13
N TRP A 278 23.35 -2.81 -10.10
CA TRP A 278 22.44 -2.49 -8.98
C TRP A 278 21.32 -3.52 -8.81
N PHE A 279 21.08 -4.40 -9.79
CA PHE A 279 20.08 -5.47 -9.70
C PHE A 279 20.68 -6.82 -9.23
N ASP A 280 21.91 -6.84 -8.81
CA ASP A 280 22.53 -8.02 -8.23
C ASP A 280 22.30 -8.06 -6.71
N LEU A 281 22.49 -9.26 -6.10
CA LEU A 281 22.41 -9.41 -4.65
C LEU A 281 23.43 -8.47 -3.98
N SER A 282 23.00 -7.68 -3.01
CA SER A 282 23.82 -6.62 -2.40
C SER A 282 24.20 -6.95 -0.96
N LYS A 283 25.49 -7.03 -0.67
CA LYS A 283 26.00 -7.12 0.71
C LYS A 283 25.61 -5.89 1.54
N ASP A 284 25.62 -4.70 0.92
CA ASP A 284 25.22 -3.45 1.58
C ASP A 284 23.74 -3.48 2.00
N ALA A 285 22.84 -3.94 1.11
CA ALA A 285 21.43 -4.11 1.44
C ALA A 285 21.24 -5.09 2.60
N LEU A 286 21.87 -6.27 2.51
CA LEU A 286 21.72 -7.35 3.49
C LEU A 286 22.41 -7.06 4.83
N SER A 287 23.35 -6.12 4.89
CA SER A 287 23.96 -5.64 6.14
C SER A 287 23.19 -4.48 6.80
N GLY A 288 22.09 -4.01 6.19
CA GLY A 288 21.33 -2.87 6.68
C GLY A 288 22.03 -1.52 6.49
N LYS A 289 22.99 -1.41 5.57
CA LYS A 289 23.63 -0.14 5.21
C LYS A 289 22.61 0.83 4.63
N GLU A 290 22.78 2.10 4.96
CA GLU A 290 21.91 3.17 4.45
C GLU A 290 21.94 3.24 2.92
N GLY A 291 20.74 3.43 2.30
CA GLY A 291 20.65 3.62 0.86
C GLY A 291 19.31 3.28 0.25
N LEU A 292 19.29 3.43 -1.09
CA LEU A 292 18.18 3.02 -1.96
C LEU A 292 18.51 1.67 -2.61
N PHE A 293 17.60 0.74 -2.50
CA PHE A 293 17.73 -0.63 -2.98
C PHE A 293 16.48 -1.05 -3.77
N ASN A 294 16.56 -2.20 -4.41
CA ASN A 294 15.44 -2.90 -5.02
C ASN A 294 15.37 -4.34 -4.48
N HIS A 295 14.28 -5.04 -4.74
CA HIS A 295 14.08 -6.38 -4.19
C HIS A 295 15.15 -7.39 -4.62
N CYS A 296 15.74 -7.21 -5.83
CA CYS A 296 16.84 -8.04 -6.30
C CYS A 296 18.08 -7.98 -5.40
N ASN A 297 18.28 -6.86 -4.69
CA ASN A 297 19.40 -6.68 -3.77
C ASN A 297 19.29 -7.54 -2.52
N TYR A 298 18.08 -7.95 -2.16
CA TYR A 298 17.82 -8.79 -0.99
C TYR A 298 17.64 -10.27 -1.34
N ARG A 299 17.19 -10.58 -2.58
CA ARG A 299 16.85 -11.97 -2.97
C ARG A 299 17.20 -12.26 -4.42
N THR A 300 17.86 -13.39 -4.65
CA THR A 300 18.27 -13.84 -5.99
C THR A 300 17.14 -14.38 -6.86
N ASP A 301 15.97 -14.72 -6.27
CA ASP A 301 14.78 -15.20 -6.97
C ASP A 301 13.78 -14.09 -7.35
N LYS A 302 14.07 -12.83 -7.00
CA LYS A 302 13.24 -11.67 -7.32
C LYS A 302 13.76 -10.91 -8.54
N ILE A 303 12.85 -10.31 -9.31
CA ILE A 303 13.17 -9.52 -10.50
C ILE A 303 12.49 -8.13 -10.50
N ASP A 304 12.01 -7.72 -9.36
CA ASP A 304 11.36 -6.43 -9.14
C ASP A 304 12.31 -5.49 -8.37
N ILE A 305 12.52 -4.31 -8.85
CA ILE A 305 12.17 -3.72 -10.16
C ILE A 305 13.12 -4.20 -11.27
N PHE A 306 12.92 -3.74 -12.51
CA PHE A 306 13.79 -4.09 -13.64
C PHE A 306 14.44 -2.81 -14.25
N PRO A 307 15.58 -2.93 -14.96
CA PRO A 307 16.38 -1.80 -15.46
C PRO A 307 15.80 -1.17 -16.74
N GLN A 308 14.61 -0.55 -16.65
CA GLN A 308 14.09 0.29 -17.72
C GLN A 308 14.97 1.54 -17.83
N PRO A 309 15.45 1.93 -19.03
CA PRO A 309 16.38 3.07 -19.19
C PRO A 309 15.89 4.35 -18.54
N GLU A 310 14.64 4.75 -18.76
CA GLU A 310 14.07 5.99 -18.21
C GLU A 310 13.99 5.97 -16.67
N MET A 311 13.78 4.80 -16.08
CA MET A 311 13.81 4.63 -14.63
C MET A 311 15.24 4.78 -14.10
N LEU A 312 16.23 4.20 -14.77
CA LEU A 312 17.65 4.36 -14.39
C LEU A 312 18.13 5.80 -14.53
N ASP A 313 17.75 6.49 -15.62
CA ASP A 313 18.06 7.91 -15.84
C ASP A 313 17.49 8.77 -14.71
N MET A 314 16.23 8.53 -14.33
CA MET A 314 15.60 9.20 -13.20
C MET A 314 16.36 8.95 -11.90
N LEU A 315 16.69 7.69 -11.57
CA LEU A 315 17.41 7.32 -10.35
C LEU A 315 18.80 7.97 -10.30
N ASN A 316 19.52 8.01 -11.40
CA ASN A 316 20.84 8.65 -11.50
C ASN A 316 20.79 10.20 -11.44
N SER A 317 19.60 10.79 -11.58
CA SER A 317 19.39 12.24 -11.44
C SER A 317 19.07 12.69 -10.00
N LEU A 318 18.93 11.76 -9.04
CA LEU A 318 18.63 12.03 -7.62
C LEU A 318 19.85 12.63 -6.82
#